data_0d2abbe04c0cba66bb5abb503448f8a0
#
_entry.id   0d2abbe04c0cba66bb5abb503448f8a0
#
_cell.length_a   1.000
_cell.length_b   1.000
_cell.length_c   1.000
_cell.angle_alpha   90.00
_cell.angle_beta   90.00
_cell.angle_gamma   90.00
#
_symmetry.space_group_name_H-M   'P 1'
#
loop_
_entity.id
_entity.type
_entity.pdbx_description
1 polymer ?
#
loop_
_entity_poly.entity_id
_entity_poly.type
_entity_poly.pdbx_seq_one_letter_code
_entity_poly.pdbx_strand_id
1 'polypeptide(L)'
;MARVPTKTTMTKRKRRRFSAEFKARVALEAARGVKTVNEIAADNELHPVQVSQWKKELMERAPEVFEAAAKARSEKKASEEREARLERKVGQLTIELEWLEKKSKELGL
;
A
#
# COMPACT_ATOMS: atom_id res chain seq x y z
N MET A 1 47.51 -11.81 -0.09
CA MET A 1 46.95 -11.80 -0.18
C MET A 1 46.25 -11.47 -0.18
N ALA A 2 46.19 -11.59 -0.14
CA ALA A 2 45.34 -11.38 -0.22
C ALA A 2 44.55 -11.25 -0.07
N ARG A 3 44.53 -11.25 0.19
CA ARG A 3 43.67 -11.20 0.22
C ARG A 3 42.90 -10.72 0.20
N VAL A 4 42.98 -10.71 0.19
CA VAL A 4 42.13 -10.38 0.03
C VAL A 4 41.34 -10.01 -0.07
N PRO A 5 41.53 -9.97 0.03
CA PRO A 5 40.61 -9.68 -0.11
C PRO A 5 39.86 -9.64 -0.30
N THR A 6 39.85 -9.80 -0.33
CA THR A 6 39.05 -9.88 -0.61
C THR A 6 38.11 -9.97 -0.50
N LYS A 7 38.20 -9.95 -0.11
CA LYS A 7 37.36 -10.20 -0.12
C LYS A 7 36.59 -9.66 -0.01
N THR A 8 36.91 -9.46 0.10
CA THR A 8 36.16 -9.02 0.10
C THR A 8 35.42 -8.56 -0.15
N THR A 9 35.74 -8.44 -0.21
CA THR A 9 35.01 -8.10 -0.57
C THR A 9 34.12 -8.11 -0.78
N MET A 10 34.20 -8.32 -0.72
CA MET A 10 33.35 -8.56 -0.99
C MET A 10 32.51 -8.57 -0.59
N THR A 11 32.60 -8.68 -0.18
CA THR A 11 31.89 -8.77 0.09
C THR A 11 31.19 -8.27 0.44
N LYS A 12 31.59 -8.01 0.82
CA LYS A 12 30.84 -7.49 1.07
C LYS A 12 29.92 -7.09 0.61
N ARG A 13 30.33 -7.46 0.14
CA ARG A 13 29.49 -7.33 -0.47
C ARG A 13 28.42 -7.24 -0.04
N LYS A 14 28.66 -7.15 0.04
CA LYS A 14 27.79 -6.70 0.49
C LYS A 14 26.41 -7.08 0.35
N ARG A 15 25.58 -6.87 1.10
CA ARG A 15 24.20 -7.25 0.96
C ARG A 15 23.53 -6.42 -0.10
N ARG A 16 22.90 -7.10 -1.05
CA ARG A 16 22.06 -6.43 -2.02
C ARG A 16 20.75 -6.07 -1.31
N ARG A 17 20.28 -4.88 -1.58
CA ARG A 17 18.96 -4.46 -1.08
C ARG A 17 17.98 -4.51 -2.24
N PHE A 18 16.80 -5.04 -1.95
CA PHE A 18 15.77 -5.20 -2.97
C PHE A 18 14.55 -4.37 -2.60
N SER A 19 14.02 -3.64 -3.58
CA SER A 19 12.80 -2.88 -3.37
C SER A 19 11.61 -3.82 -3.23
N ALA A 20 10.57 -3.35 -2.59
CA ALA A 20 9.34 -4.13 -2.46
C ALA A 20 8.76 -4.47 -3.82
N GLU A 21 8.86 -3.54 -4.77
CA GLU A 21 8.39 -3.76 -6.15
C GLU A 21 9.14 -4.87 -6.85
N PHE A 22 10.46 -4.90 -6.69
CA PHE A 22 11.29 -5.94 -7.30
C PHE A 22 10.94 -7.30 -6.71
N LYS A 23 10.84 -7.38 -5.38
CA LYS A 23 10.49 -8.63 -4.70
C LYS A 23 9.13 -9.15 -5.15
N ALA A 24 8.15 -8.24 -5.23
CA ALA A 24 6.80 -8.59 -5.66
C ALA A 24 6.79 -9.12 -7.08
N ARG A 25 7.54 -8.49 -7.97
CA ARG A 25 7.61 -8.92 -9.37
C ARG A 25 8.20 -10.31 -9.49
N VAL A 26 9.31 -10.55 -8.79
CA VAL A 26 9.97 -11.85 -8.80
C VAL A 26 9.04 -12.93 -8.21
N ALA A 27 8.41 -12.62 -7.09
CA ALA A 27 7.49 -13.55 -6.44
C ALA A 27 6.29 -13.88 -7.31
N LEU A 28 5.74 -12.88 -8.01
CA LEU A 28 4.62 -13.08 -8.92
C LEU A 28 5.02 -13.96 -10.09
N GLU A 29 6.20 -13.73 -10.64
CA GLU A 29 6.71 -14.54 -11.75
C GLU A 29 6.84 -16.00 -11.32
N ALA A 30 7.35 -16.23 -10.10
CA ALA A 30 7.46 -17.57 -9.55
C ALA A 30 6.09 -18.20 -9.33
N ALA A 31 5.12 -17.41 -8.87
CA ALA A 31 3.77 -17.89 -8.61
C ALA A 31 3.03 -18.27 -9.89
N ARG A 32 3.35 -17.62 -11.00
CA ARG A 32 2.74 -17.92 -12.29
C ARG A 32 3.10 -19.31 -12.81
N GLY A 33 4.27 -19.81 -12.41
CA GLY A 33 4.67 -21.18 -12.76
C GLY A 33 5.11 -21.35 -14.21
N VAL A 34 5.30 -20.30 -14.96
CA VAL A 34 5.79 -20.39 -16.35
C VAL A 34 7.26 -20.74 -16.39
N LYS A 35 8.04 -20.13 -15.49
CA LYS A 35 9.46 -20.42 -15.35
C LYS A 35 9.70 -21.11 -14.02
N THR A 36 10.75 -21.92 -13.98
CA THR A 36 11.13 -22.56 -12.72
C THR A 36 11.80 -21.54 -11.80
N VAL A 37 11.81 -21.84 -10.53
CA VAL A 37 12.47 -21.01 -9.51
C VAL A 37 13.93 -20.79 -9.88
N ASN A 38 14.60 -21.84 -10.35
CA ASN A 38 16.01 -21.75 -10.73
C ASN A 38 16.22 -20.81 -11.91
N GLU A 39 15.32 -20.85 -12.89
CA GLU A 39 15.41 -19.96 -14.05
C GLU A 39 15.21 -18.51 -13.65
N ILE A 40 14.22 -18.26 -12.82
CA ILE A 40 13.93 -16.90 -12.33
C ILE A 40 15.10 -16.36 -11.53
N ALA A 41 15.67 -17.20 -10.67
CA ALA A 41 16.82 -16.82 -9.87
C ALA A 41 18.02 -16.45 -10.75
N ALA A 42 18.29 -17.27 -11.77
CA ALA A 42 19.38 -17.02 -12.70
C ALA A 42 19.17 -15.71 -13.47
N ASP A 43 17.94 -15.48 -13.95
CA ASP A 43 17.61 -14.28 -14.71
C ASP A 43 17.79 -12.99 -13.90
N ASN A 44 17.60 -13.08 -12.59
CA ASN A 44 17.65 -11.93 -11.71
C ASN A 44 18.87 -11.91 -10.80
N GLU A 45 19.81 -12.80 -11.03
CA GLU A 45 21.03 -12.93 -10.24
C GLU A 45 20.72 -13.12 -8.75
N LEU A 46 19.79 -14.02 -8.48
CA LEU A 46 19.36 -14.35 -7.13
C LEU A 46 19.62 -15.80 -6.80
N HIS A 47 19.67 -16.10 -5.52
CA HIS A 47 19.72 -17.48 -5.08
C HIS A 47 18.30 -18.05 -5.16
N PRO A 48 18.13 -19.29 -5.63
CA PRO A 48 16.81 -19.92 -5.74
C PRO A 48 16.01 -19.92 -4.42
N VAL A 49 16.70 -20.06 -3.30
CA VAL A 49 16.06 -20.02 -1.98
C VAL A 49 15.35 -18.70 -1.75
N GLN A 50 15.98 -17.62 -2.20
CA GLN A 50 15.40 -16.28 -2.04
C GLN A 50 14.11 -16.13 -2.86
N VAL A 51 14.12 -16.64 -4.08
CA VAL A 51 12.92 -16.62 -4.93
C VAL A 51 11.80 -17.43 -4.27
N SER A 52 12.14 -18.60 -3.75
CA SER A 52 11.17 -19.45 -3.07
C SER A 52 10.58 -18.78 -1.83
N GLN A 53 11.41 -18.11 -1.05
CA GLN A 53 10.97 -17.40 0.15
C GLN A 53 10.02 -16.27 -0.21
N TRP A 54 10.36 -15.49 -1.25
CA TRP A 54 9.51 -14.39 -1.67
C TRP A 54 8.18 -14.88 -2.22
N LYS A 55 8.20 -15.98 -2.98
CA LYS A 55 6.98 -16.61 -3.47
C LYS A 55 6.09 -17.02 -2.32
N LYS A 56 6.66 -17.70 -1.34
CA LYS A 56 5.93 -18.16 -0.16
C LYS A 56 5.33 -16.98 0.61
N GLU A 57 6.13 -15.95 0.82
CA GLU A 57 5.69 -14.75 1.53
C GLU A 57 4.53 -14.08 0.81
N LEU A 58 4.62 -13.97 -0.50
CA LEU A 58 3.55 -13.38 -1.31
C LEU A 58 2.26 -14.19 -1.17
N MET A 59 2.37 -15.52 -1.30
CA MET A 59 1.20 -16.39 -1.22
C MET A 59 0.54 -16.35 0.16
N GLU A 60 1.34 -16.27 1.21
CA GLU A 60 0.83 -16.22 2.57
C GLU A 60 0.17 -14.88 2.88
N ARG A 61 0.67 -13.81 2.30
CA ARG A 61 0.18 -12.45 2.57
C ARG A 61 -0.85 -11.94 1.57
N ALA A 62 -1.08 -12.67 0.51
CA ALA A 62 -2.04 -12.24 -0.50
C ALA A 62 -3.43 -11.92 0.08
N PRO A 63 -3.98 -12.72 1.01
CA PRO A 63 -5.28 -12.37 1.60
C PRO A 63 -5.28 -11.04 2.33
N GLU A 64 -4.16 -10.67 2.97
CA GLU A 64 -4.06 -9.40 3.70
C GLU A 64 -4.24 -8.20 2.78
N VAL A 65 -3.75 -8.31 1.54
CA VAL A 65 -3.87 -7.24 0.55
C VAL A 65 -5.34 -6.97 0.26
N PHE A 66 -6.12 -8.03 0.06
CA PHE A 66 -7.54 -7.89 -0.23
C PHE A 66 -8.32 -7.42 0.98
N GLU A 67 -7.96 -7.86 2.16
CA GLU A 67 -8.59 -7.41 3.41
C GLU A 67 -8.32 -5.93 3.64
N ALA A 68 -7.08 -5.50 3.44
CA ALA A 68 -6.70 -4.10 3.60
C ALA A 68 -7.44 -3.21 2.60
N ALA A 69 -7.57 -3.67 1.35
CA ALA A 69 -8.27 -2.93 0.31
C ALA A 69 -9.76 -2.80 0.65
N ALA A 70 -10.37 -3.89 1.14
CA ALA A 70 -11.78 -3.87 1.53
C ALA A 70 -12.01 -2.91 2.72
N LYS A 71 -11.11 -2.96 3.69
CA LYS A 71 -11.17 -2.07 4.85
C LYS A 71 -11.04 -0.61 4.43
N ALA A 72 -10.08 -0.33 3.55
CA ALA A 72 -9.87 1.03 3.05
C ALA A 72 -11.11 1.56 2.34
N ARG A 73 -11.75 0.73 1.52
CA ARG A 73 -12.98 1.12 0.82
C ARG A 73 -14.11 1.39 1.80
N SER A 74 -14.24 0.54 2.81
CA SER A 74 -15.27 0.70 3.85
C SER A 74 -15.06 1.98 4.64
N GLU A 75 -13.82 2.27 5.03
CA GLU A 75 -13.50 3.49 5.77
C GLU A 75 -13.74 4.73 4.93
N LYS A 76 -13.40 4.68 3.65
CA LYS A 76 -13.64 5.79 2.74
C LYS A 76 -15.13 6.07 2.61
N LYS A 77 -15.93 5.02 2.44
CA LYS A 77 -17.38 5.15 2.34
C LYS A 77 -17.97 5.78 3.60
N ALA A 78 -17.54 5.30 4.77
CA ALA A 78 -18.01 5.83 6.04
C ALA A 78 -17.62 7.30 6.20
N SER A 79 -16.43 7.66 5.78
CA SER A 79 -15.95 9.04 5.82
C SER A 79 -16.77 9.93 4.90
N GLU A 80 -17.06 9.47 3.70
CA GLU A 80 -17.89 10.22 2.75
C GLU A 80 -19.31 10.42 3.26
N GLU A 81 -19.86 9.41 3.91
CA GLU A 81 -21.19 9.51 4.50
C GLU A 81 -21.23 10.52 5.65
N ARG A 82 -20.19 10.54 6.50
CA ARG A 82 -20.08 11.51 7.58
C ARG A 82 -19.96 12.92 7.01
N GLU A 83 -19.16 13.09 5.99
CA GLU A 83 -18.98 14.39 5.34
C GLU A 83 -20.28 14.89 4.75
N ALA A 84 -21.02 14.01 4.08
CA ALA A 84 -22.32 14.37 3.52
C ALA A 84 -23.31 14.80 4.60
N ARG A 85 -23.31 14.11 5.74
CA ARG A 85 -24.18 14.49 6.87
C ARG A 85 -23.81 15.86 7.42
N LEU A 86 -22.50 16.12 7.55
CA LEU A 86 -22.02 17.41 8.04
C LEU A 86 -22.38 18.52 7.08
N GLU A 87 -22.22 18.30 5.78
CA GLU A 87 -22.58 19.27 4.76
C GLU A 87 -24.07 19.61 4.82
N ARG A 88 -24.91 18.60 4.98
CA ARG A 88 -26.35 18.82 5.12
C ARG A 88 -26.67 19.65 6.38
N LYS A 89 -25.97 19.35 7.46
CA LYS A 89 -26.20 20.10 8.71
C LYS A 89 -25.73 21.55 8.59
N VAL A 90 -24.60 21.77 7.95
CA VAL A 90 -24.10 23.11 7.71
C VAL A 90 -25.09 23.92 6.86
N GLY A 91 -25.60 23.29 5.79
CA GLY A 91 -26.61 23.92 4.94
C GLY A 91 -27.86 24.30 5.71
N GLN A 92 -28.36 23.39 6.55
CA GLN A 92 -29.53 23.61 7.36
C GLN A 92 -29.32 24.78 8.34
N LEU A 93 -28.19 24.79 9.02
CA LEU A 93 -27.87 25.84 9.97
C LEU A 93 -27.70 27.19 9.28
N THR A 94 -27.14 27.19 8.08
CA THR A 94 -26.97 28.41 7.29
C THR A 94 -28.34 29.01 6.95
N ILE A 95 -29.28 28.18 6.52
CA ILE A 95 -30.63 28.61 6.20
C ILE A 95 -31.32 29.17 7.44
N GLU A 96 -31.18 28.50 8.56
CA GLU A 96 -31.79 28.95 9.85
C GLU A 96 -31.20 30.29 10.27
N LEU A 97 -29.90 30.48 10.10
CA LEU A 97 -29.24 31.73 10.44
C LEU A 97 -29.75 32.86 9.57
N GLU A 98 -29.82 32.63 8.28
CA GLU A 98 -30.32 33.65 7.34
C GLU A 98 -31.74 34.05 7.66
N TRP A 99 -32.57 33.08 8.01
CA TRP A 99 -33.94 33.34 8.41
C TRP A 99 -34.00 34.23 9.67
N LEU A 100 -33.16 33.90 10.66
CA LEU A 100 -33.11 34.68 11.90
C LEU A 100 -32.63 36.10 11.66
N GLU A 101 -31.64 36.28 10.79
CA GLU A 101 -31.13 37.61 10.42
C GLU A 101 -32.22 38.42 9.77
N LYS A 102 -32.96 37.81 8.87
CA LYS A 102 -34.07 38.49 8.19
C LYS A 102 -35.16 38.91 9.17
N LYS A 103 -35.51 38.01 10.08
CA LYS A 103 -36.52 38.31 11.11
C LYS A 103 -36.06 39.41 12.05
N SER A 104 -34.79 39.40 12.40
CA SER A 104 -34.23 40.45 13.25
C SER A 104 -34.36 41.81 12.58
N LYS A 105 -34.08 41.89 11.29
CA LYS A 105 -34.24 43.16 10.55
C LYS A 105 -35.73 43.59 10.51
N GLU A 106 -36.65 42.67 10.28
CA GLU A 106 -38.07 43.00 10.23
C GLU A 106 -38.58 43.53 11.57
N LEU A 107 -37.98 43.06 12.65
CA LEU A 107 -38.37 43.47 14.00
C LEU A 107 -37.63 44.76 14.44
N GLY A 108 -36.69 45.23 13.62
CA GLY A 108 -35.95 46.40 13.98
C GLY A 108 -34.85 46.21 15.00
N LEU A 109 -34.39 44.97 15.13
CA LEU A 109 -33.37 44.61 16.12
C LEU A 109 -31.93 44.69 15.56
#